data_573a4f3479fea68b3e081de9fb9aecca
#
_entry.id   573a4f3479fea68b3e081de9fb9aecca
#
_cell.length_a   1.000
_cell.length_b   1.000
_cell.length_c   1.000
_cell.angle_alpha   90.00
_cell.angle_beta   90.00
_cell.angle_gamma   90.00
#
_symmetry.space_group_name_H-M   'P 1'
#
loop_
_entity.id
_entity.type
_entity.pdbx_description
1 polymer ?
#
loop_
_entity_poly.entity_id
_entity_poly.type
_entity_poly.pdbx_seq_one_letter_code
_entity_poly.pdbx_strand_id
1 'polypeptide(L)'
;MQLTTEEFLQFVREAIEGREYVKFAFMKAVSEILRLIAQLGERLHIPRKELAYLDIAEIKRLYADLAYDDLNRIFAADIYRNKQQYRYTRVLKLPSLIMQPEDVYAFYLLADEPNFIGQGRVIAETITGGDTADCRGKIVFVKAADPGYDYLFTKGIAGLVTQYGGANSHMAIRCAELGLPAAIGVGEQKYAEWSSWPKMELDCGRKLARQVGVL
;
A
#
# COMPACT_ATOMS: atom_id res chain seq x y z
N MET A 1 18.97 -12.13 34.92
CA MET A 1 17.55 -12.37 35.13
C MET A 1 17.11 -13.36 34.07
N GLN A 2 16.73 -14.58 34.45
CA GLN A 2 16.27 -15.59 33.48
C GLN A 2 14.74 -15.52 33.50
N LEU A 3 14.16 -15.19 32.35
CA LEU A 3 12.72 -15.24 32.15
C LEU A 3 12.28 -16.68 31.98
N THR A 4 11.20 -17.06 32.62
CA THR A 4 10.52 -18.34 32.35
C THR A 4 9.84 -18.29 30.98
N THR A 5 9.55 -19.45 30.40
CA THR A 5 8.82 -19.53 29.12
C THR A 5 7.43 -18.87 29.23
N GLU A 6 6.80 -18.99 30.38
CA GLU A 6 5.46 -18.45 30.64
C GLU A 6 5.47 -16.92 30.69
N GLU A 7 6.46 -16.33 31.41
CA GLU A 7 6.67 -14.89 31.47
C GLU A 7 6.98 -14.32 30.09
N PHE A 8 7.77 -15.04 29.28
CA PHE A 8 8.09 -14.61 27.91
C PHE A 8 6.83 -14.61 27.02
N LEU A 9 6.02 -15.67 27.05
CA LEU A 9 4.79 -15.76 26.26
C LEU A 9 3.77 -14.69 26.69
N GLN A 10 3.65 -14.43 27.99
CA GLN A 10 2.80 -13.37 28.51
C GLN A 10 3.27 -11.99 28.01
N PHE A 11 4.57 -11.71 28.09
CA PHE A 11 5.15 -10.47 27.56
C PHE A 11 4.87 -10.29 26.08
N VAL A 12 5.04 -11.33 25.26
CA VAL A 12 4.78 -11.27 23.82
C VAL A 12 3.30 -10.94 23.54
N ARG A 13 2.39 -11.60 24.27
CA ARG A 13 0.95 -11.32 24.16
C ARG A 13 0.61 -9.87 24.49
N GLU A 14 1.06 -9.40 25.66
CA GLU A 14 0.81 -8.03 26.13
C GLU A 14 1.41 -6.99 25.19
N ALA A 15 2.60 -7.25 24.64
CA ALA A 15 3.25 -6.37 23.67
C ALA A 15 2.46 -6.27 22.36
N ILE A 16 1.92 -7.39 21.86
CA ILE A 16 1.10 -7.41 20.64
C ILE A 16 -0.23 -6.68 20.88
N GLU A 17 -0.93 -7.01 21.97
CA GLU A 17 -2.21 -6.38 22.33
C GLU A 17 -2.04 -4.88 22.53
N GLY A 18 -1.00 -4.47 23.28
CA GLY A 18 -0.68 -3.07 23.53
C GLY A 18 -0.37 -2.30 22.24
N ARG A 19 0.40 -2.90 21.35
CA ARG A 19 0.70 -2.32 20.03
C ARG A 19 -0.57 -2.10 19.20
N GLU A 20 -1.45 -3.09 19.13
CA GLU A 20 -2.69 -2.96 18.36
C GLU A 20 -3.65 -1.95 18.99
N TYR A 21 -3.73 -1.90 20.31
CA TYR A 21 -4.52 -0.90 21.01
C TYR A 21 -4.02 0.54 20.73
N VAL A 22 -2.71 0.77 20.81
CA VAL A 22 -2.12 2.09 20.52
C VAL A 22 -2.35 2.49 19.07
N LYS A 23 -2.17 1.56 18.12
CA LYS A 23 -2.50 1.80 16.71
C LYS A 23 -3.97 2.20 16.53
N PHE A 24 -4.88 1.49 17.19
CA PHE A 24 -6.31 1.78 17.10
C PHE A 24 -6.66 3.17 17.68
N ALA A 25 -6.10 3.52 18.84
CA ALA A 25 -6.27 4.83 19.46
C ALA A 25 -5.71 5.95 18.55
N PHE A 26 -4.51 5.74 18.00
CA PHE A 26 -3.90 6.66 17.05
C PHE A 26 -4.75 6.85 15.78
N MET A 27 -5.24 5.75 15.19
CA MET A 27 -6.05 5.82 13.98
C MET A 27 -7.39 6.52 14.18
N LYS A 28 -7.98 6.43 15.38
CA LYS A 28 -9.17 7.25 15.73
C LYS A 28 -8.87 8.75 15.66
N ALA A 29 -7.75 9.17 16.26
CA ALA A 29 -7.33 10.58 16.21
C ALA A 29 -7.05 11.04 14.77
N VAL A 30 -6.33 10.24 13.98
CA VAL A 30 -6.06 10.54 12.57
C VAL A 30 -7.36 10.65 11.77
N SER A 31 -8.30 9.70 11.94
CA SER A 31 -9.59 9.73 11.25
C SER A 31 -10.39 10.99 11.56
N GLU A 32 -10.38 11.42 12.83
CA GLU A 32 -11.06 12.64 13.24
C GLU A 32 -10.41 13.89 12.65
N ILE A 33 -9.07 13.96 12.64
CA ILE A 33 -8.33 15.05 11.98
C ILE A 33 -8.70 15.14 10.50
N LEU A 34 -8.69 14.02 9.79
CA LEU A 34 -9.04 13.98 8.36
C LEU A 34 -10.50 14.38 8.12
N ARG A 35 -11.42 14.02 9.02
CA ARG A 35 -12.82 14.44 8.98
C ARG A 35 -12.95 15.95 9.13
N LEU A 36 -12.23 16.55 10.08
CA LEU A 36 -12.23 17.99 10.31
C LEU A 36 -11.62 18.75 9.13
N ILE A 37 -10.53 18.24 8.54
CA ILE A 37 -9.93 18.83 7.33
C ILE A 37 -10.91 18.77 6.16
N ALA A 38 -11.64 17.67 5.98
CA ALA A 38 -12.67 17.57 4.94
C ALA A 38 -13.78 18.62 5.15
N GLN A 39 -14.25 18.81 6.38
CA GLN A 39 -15.23 19.85 6.70
C GLN A 39 -14.71 21.27 6.45
N LEU A 40 -13.43 21.52 6.77
CA LEU A 40 -12.79 22.80 6.45
C LEU A 40 -12.79 23.03 4.94
N GLY A 41 -12.47 21.99 4.15
CA GLY A 41 -12.50 22.05 2.69
C GLY A 41 -13.89 22.36 2.13
N GLU A 42 -14.94 21.77 2.69
CA GLU A 42 -16.33 22.06 2.30
C GLU A 42 -16.67 23.54 2.52
N ARG A 43 -16.27 24.10 3.67
CA ARG A 43 -16.49 25.54 3.97
C ARG A 43 -15.72 26.48 3.06
N LEU A 44 -14.53 26.05 2.61
CA LEU A 44 -13.67 26.83 1.71
C LEU A 44 -13.89 26.48 0.23
N HIS A 45 -14.85 25.64 -0.10
CA HIS A 45 -15.13 25.13 -1.44
C HIS A 45 -13.91 24.45 -2.11
N ILE A 46 -13.03 23.83 -1.31
CA ILE A 46 -11.88 23.06 -1.79
C ILE A 46 -12.27 21.57 -1.88
N PRO A 47 -12.20 20.94 -3.07
CA PRO A 47 -12.54 19.54 -3.23
C PRO A 47 -11.63 18.62 -2.38
N ARG A 48 -12.18 17.56 -1.81
CA ARG A 48 -11.44 16.61 -0.96
C ARG A 48 -10.18 16.05 -1.65
N LYS A 49 -10.22 15.84 -2.96
CA LYS A 49 -9.05 15.37 -3.74
C LYS A 49 -7.90 16.38 -3.77
N GLU A 50 -8.22 17.66 -3.72
CA GLU A 50 -7.21 18.73 -3.68
C GLU A 50 -6.63 18.87 -2.27
N LEU A 51 -7.44 18.69 -1.22
CA LEU A 51 -6.97 18.71 0.17
C LEU A 51 -5.90 17.65 0.46
N ALA A 52 -5.82 16.57 -0.32
CA ALA A 52 -4.76 15.58 -0.21
C ALA A 52 -3.35 16.15 -0.47
N TYR A 53 -3.26 17.31 -1.10
CA TYR A 53 -2.01 18.02 -1.35
C TYR A 53 -1.73 19.16 -0.37
N LEU A 54 -2.67 19.46 0.55
CA LEU A 54 -2.48 20.49 1.56
C LEU A 54 -1.53 20.01 2.66
N ASP A 55 -0.49 20.79 2.98
CA ASP A 55 0.40 20.48 4.08
C ASP A 55 -0.29 20.79 5.43
N ILE A 56 -0.26 19.83 6.35
CA ILE A 56 -0.77 20.00 7.71
C ILE A 56 -0.07 21.17 8.44
N ALA A 57 1.16 21.49 8.06
CA ALA A 57 1.88 22.63 8.61
C ALA A 57 1.17 23.96 8.31
N GLU A 58 0.55 24.10 7.14
CA GLU A 58 -0.22 25.30 6.81
C GLU A 58 -1.46 25.43 7.69
N ILE A 59 -2.13 24.33 8.00
CA ILE A 59 -3.26 24.35 8.96
C ILE A 59 -2.77 24.70 10.36
N LYS A 60 -1.63 24.18 10.79
CA LYS A 60 -1.04 24.50 12.11
C LYS A 60 -0.62 25.96 12.23
N ARG A 61 -0.19 26.60 11.16
CA ARG A 61 0.16 28.03 11.15
C ARG A 61 -1.03 28.93 11.50
N LEU A 62 -2.25 28.49 11.20
CA LEU A 62 -3.47 29.26 11.57
C LEU A 62 -3.60 29.52 13.08
N TYR A 63 -2.95 28.71 13.92
CA TYR A 63 -2.91 28.95 15.37
C TYR A 63 -1.93 30.07 15.78
N ALA A 64 -0.93 30.32 14.96
CA ALA A 64 0.13 31.27 15.28
C ALA A 64 -0.16 32.69 14.75
N ASP A 65 -1.00 32.80 13.72
CA ASP A 65 -1.25 34.06 13.02
C ASP A 65 -2.76 34.26 12.84
N LEU A 66 -3.28 35.29 13.52
CA LEU A 66 -4.72 35.63 13.53
C LEU A 66 -5.14 36.52 12.35
N ALA A 67 -4.20 36.91 11.49
CA ALA A 67 -4.41 37.90 10.42
C ALA A 67 -4.46 37.26 9.02
N TYR A 68 -5.16 36.15 8.83
CA TYR A 68 -5.35 35.59 7.50
C TYR A 68 -6.58 36.21 6.82
N ASP A 69 -6.34 37.16 5.94
CA ASP A 69 -7.41 37.78 5.14
C ASP A 69 -7.98 36.86 4.04
N ASP A 70 -7.23 35.82 3.60
CA ASP A 70 -7.69 34.94 2.52
C ASP A 70 -7.09 33.52 2.64
N LEU A 71 -7.76 32.65 3.40
CA LEU A 71 -7.39 31.24 3.55
C LEU A 71 -7.44 30.48 2.21
N ASN A 72 -8.40 30.81 1.34
CA ASN A 72 -8.53 30.14 0.06
C ASN A 72 -7.27 30.37 -0.80
N ARG A 73 -6.74 31.58 -0.82
CA ARG A 73 -5.52 31.90 -1.58
C ARG A 73 -4.31 31.17 -1.03
N ILE A 74 -4.15 31.12 0.30
CA ILE A 74 -3.02 30.44 0.95
C ILE A 74 -3.06 28.95 0.65
N PHE A 75 -4.20 28.31 0.88
CA PHE A 75 -4.36 26.88 0.64
C PHE A 75 -4.25 26.49 -0.83
N ALA A 76 -4.82 27.31 -1.73
CA ALA A 76 -4.68 27.09 -3.17
C ALA A 76 -3.22 27.15 -3.64
N ALA A 77 -2.44 28.11 -3.12
CA ALA A 77 -1.02 28.23 -3.45
C ALA A 77 -0.20 27.04 -2.93
N ASP A 78 -0.47 26.59 -1.69
CA ASP A 78 0.20 25.41 -1.11
C ASP A 78 -0.17 24.13 -1.87
N ILE A 79 -1.44 23.89 -2.12
CA ILE A 79 -1.94 22.75 -2.90
C ILE A 79 -1.29 22.73 -4.29
N TYR A 80 -1.24 23.88 -4.97
CA TYR A 80 -0.62 23.96 -6.30
C TYR A 80 0.85 23.59 -6.26
N ARG A 81 1.62 24.15 -5.33
CA ARG A 81 3.05 23.84 -5.14
C ARG A 81 3.28 22.37 -4.87
N ASN A 82 2.57 21.81 -3.89
CA ASN A 82 2.72 20.41 -3.49
C ASN A 82 2.28 19.44 -4.59
N LYS A 83 1.26 19.78 -5.37
CA LYS A 83 0.81 19.00 -6.51
C LYS A 83 1.87 18.93 -7.62
N GLN A 84 2.61 20.04 -7.85
CA GLN A 84 3.75 20.02 -8.78
C GLN A 84 4.89 19.13 -8.24
N GLN A 85 5.23 19.26 -6.96
CA GLN A 85 6.26 18.42 -6.33
C GLN A 85 5.90 16.95 -6.35
N TYR A 86 4.64 16.61 -6.11
CA TYR A 86 4.17 15.21 -6.13
C TYR A 86 4.37 14.52 -7.48
N ARG A 87 4.38 15.26 -8.59
CA ARG A 87 4.73 14.71 -9.92
C ARG A 87 6.12 14.12 -9.94
N TYR A 88 7.09 14.79 -9.33
CA TYR A 88 8.47 14.29 -9.23
C TYR A 88 8.54 13.05 -8.34
N THR A 89 7.84 13.05 -7.21
CA THR A 89 7.76 11.89 -6.31
C THR A 89 7.26 10.63 -7.02
N ARG A 90 6.35 10.77 -7.99
CA ARG A 90 5.84 9.63 -8.77
C ARG A 90 6.84 9.07 -9.78
N VAL A 91 7.81 9.84 -10.19
CA VAL A 91 8.83 9.45 -11.19
C VAL A 91 10.10 8.96 -10.51
N LEU A 92 10.43 9.54 -9.34
CA LEU A 92 11.62 9.19 -8.60
C LEU A 92 11.43 7.86 -7.86
N LYS A 93 12.30 6.89 -8.13
CA LYS A 93 12.40 5.65 -7.36
C LYS A 93 13.66 5.72 -6.51
N LEU A 94 13.47 5.84 -5.22
CA LEU A 94 14.57 5.83 -4.26
C LEU A 94 15.03 4.38 -4.01
N PRO A 95 16.29 4.17 -3.58
CA PRO A 95 16.76 2.88 -3.12
C PRO A 95 15.87 2.31 -1.99
N SER A 96 15.76 1.00 -1.91
CA SER A 96 14.97 0.31 -0.88
C SER A 96 15.47 0.57 0.54
N LEU A 97 16.74 0.92 0.69
CA LEU A 97 17.38 1.28 1.94
C LEU A 97 18.23 2.53 1.73
N ILE A 98 18.02 3.54 2.54
CA ILE A 98 18.81 4.78 2.59
C ILE A 98 19.55 4.76 3.92
N MET A 99 20.88 4.68 3.89
CA MET A 99 21.73 4.66 5.06
C MET A 99 22.49 5.97 5.27
N GLN A 100 22.69 6.73 4.19
CA GLN A 100 23.39 8.00 4.17
C GLN A 100 22.73 8.98 3.19
N PRO A 101 22.90 10.29 3.34
CA PRO A 101 22.22 11.28 2.49
C PRO A 101 22.48 11.11 0.99
N GLU A 102 23.68 10.62 0.63
CA GLU A 102 24.12 10.41 -0.75
C GLU A 102 23.35 9.30 -1.46
N ASP A 103 22.77 8.36 -0.71
CA ASP A 103 21.99 7.24 -1.27
C ASP A 103 20.73 7.70 -2.00
N VAL A 104 20.24 8.92 -1.72
CA VAL A 104 19.10 9.50 -2.45
C VAL A 104 19.41 9.77 -3.93
N TYR A 105 20.70 9.85 -4.30
CA TYR A 105 21.15 10.03 -5.68
C TYR A 105 21.45 8.72 -6.38
N ALA A 106 21.46 7.61 -5.66
CA ALA A 106 21.65 6.27 -6.22
C ALA A 106 20.33 5.73 -6.79
N PHE A 107 19.96 6.23 -7.98
CA PHE A 107 18.81 5.70 -8.73
C PHE A 107 19.21 4.39 -9.38
N TYR A 108 18.93 3.28 -8.72
CA TYR A 108 18.94 2.00 -9.38
C TYR A 108 17.54 1.75 -9.94
N LEU A 109 17.44 1.54 -11.26
CA LEU A 109 16.33 0.78 -11.84
C LEU A 109 16.59 -0.70 -11.48
N LEU A 110 16.52 -1.01 -10.19
CA LEU A 110 16.42 -2.40 -9.77
C LEU A 110 15.10 -2.90 -10.35
N ALA A 111 15.18 -3.86 -11.26
CA ALA A 111 14.02 -4.67 -11.56
C ALA A 111 13.59 -5.27 -10.23
N ASP A 112 12.48 -4.75 -9.67
CA ASP A 112 11.93 -5.26 -8.43
C ASP A 112 11.73 -6.76 -8.63
N GLU A 113 12.47 -7.59 -7.88
CA GLU A 113 12.21 -9.03 -7.88
C GLU A 113 10.93 -9.26 -7.10
N PRO A 114 9.93 -9.90 -7.70
CA PRO A 114 8.69 -10.23 -7.01
C PRO A 114 8.96 -11.12 -5.80
N ASN A 115 8.28 -10.86 -4.70
CA ASN A 115 8.26 -11.79 -3.58
C ASN A 115 7.25 -12.89 -3.88
N PHE A 116 7.72 -14.03 -4.37
CA PHE A 116 6.88 -15.21 -4.60
C PHE A 116 6.57 -15.88 -3.27
N ILE A 117 5.29 -16.07 -2.98
CA ILE A 117 4.78 -16.58 -1.70
C ILE A 117 4.27 -18.02 -1.90
N GLY A 118 4.76 -18.91 -1.05
CA GLY A 118 4.40 -20.33 -1.10
C GLY A 118 5.20 -21.12 -2.14
N GLN A 119 4.76 -22.35 -2.39
CA GLN A 119 5.35 -23.29 -3.38
C GLN A 119 4.32 -23.69 -4.46
N GLY A 120 3.12 -23.11 -4.38
CA GLY A 120 2.03 -23.44 -5.26
C GLY A 120 2.23 -22.97 -6.70
N ARG A 121 1.57 -23.68 -7.62
CA ARG A 121 1.49 -23.33 -9.03
C ARG A 121 0.01 -23.22 -9.42
N VAL A 122 -0.32 -22.18 -10.15
CA VAL A 122 -1.67 -21.94 -10.68
C VAL A 122 -1.61 -21.45 -12.12
N ILE A 123 -2.60 -21.90 -12.92
CA ILE A 123 -2.84 -21.39 -14.27
C ILE A 123 -4.29 -20.94 -14.29
N ALA A 124 -4.54 -19.64 -14.43
CA ALA A 124 -5.88 -19.07 -14.41
C ALA A 124 -5.96 -17.78 -15.22
N GLU A 125 -7.20 -17.35 -15.49
CA GLU A 125 -7.47 -16.02 -16.03
C GLU A 125 -7.05 -14.94 -15.05
N THR A 126 -6.69 -13.78 -15.56
CA THR A 126 -6.30 -12.62 -14.77
C THR A 126 -7.44 -11.62 -14.66
N ILE A 127 -7.51 -10.91 -13.56
CA ILE A 127 -8.45 -9.81 -13.35
C ILE A 127 -7.79 -8.70 -12.54
N THR A 128 -7.99 -7.46 -12.93
CA THR A 128 -7.48 -6.29 -12.21
C THR A 128 -8.58 -5.66 -11.37
N GLY A 129 -8.27 -5.37 -10.12
CA GLY A 129 -9.21 -4.76 -9.17
C GLY A 129 -10.07 -5.80 -8.44
N GLY A 130 -10.18 -5.64 -7.13
CA GLY A 130 -10.87 -6.60 -6.25
C GLY A 130 -12.39 -6.43 -6.14
N ASP A 131 -12.95 -5.33 -6.62
CA ASP A 131 -14.37 -4.98 -6.40
C ASP A 131 -15.34 -5.67 -7.37
N THR A 132 -14.82 -6.34 -8.40
CA THR A 132 -15.64 -7.04 -9.36
C THR A 132 -16.19 -8.35 -8.77
N ALA A 133 -17.44 -8.63 -9.02
CA ALA A 133 -18.19 -9.78 -8.48
C ALA A 133 -17.61 -11.14 -8.86
N ASP A 134 -16.75 -11.23 -9.87
CA ASP A 134 -16.27 -12.48 -10.47
C ASP A 134 -14.75 -12.66 -10.35
N CYS A 135 -14.26 -12.75 -9.10
CA CYS A 135 -12.84 -13.07 -8.81
C CYS A 135 -12.59 -14.57 -8.60
N ARG A 136 -13.63 -15.39 -8.52
CA ARG A 136 -13.52 -16.82 -8.19
C ARG A 136 -12.70 -17.57 -9.25
N GLY A 137 -11.66 -18.28 -8.78
CA GLY A 137 -10.80 -19.09 -9.63
C GLY A 137 -9.86 -18.28 -10.52
N LYS A 138 -9.74 -16.95 -10.30
CA LYS A 138 -8.87 -16.08 -11.10
C LYS A 138 -7.65 -15.62 -10.32
N ILE A 139 -6.61 -15.20 -11.03
CA ILE A 139 -5.46 -14.50 -10.45
C ILE A 139 -5.82 -13.02 -10.41
N VAL A 140 -5.90 -12.48 -9.19
CA VAL A 140 -6.34 -11.09 -8.94
C VAL A 140 -5.15 -10.17 -8.83
N PHE A 141 -5.20 -9.06 -9.53
CA PHE A 141 -4.20 -7.99 -9.49
C PHE A 141 -4.71 -6.81 -8.67
N VAL A 142 -3.97 -6.43 -7.61
CA VAL A 142 -4.24 -5.25 -6.79
C VAL A 142 -2.99 -4.40 -6.65
N LYS A 143 -3.15 -3.10 -6.39
CA LYS A 143 -2.01 -2.18 -6.35
C LYS A 143 -1.14 -2.35 -5.11
N ALA A 144 -1.73 -2.63 -3.96
CA ALA A 144 -1.00 -2.70 -2.70
C ALA A 144 -1.33 -3.98 -1.93
N ALA A 145 -0.36 -4.49 -1.18
CA ALA A 145 -0.54 -5.61 -0.27
C ALA A 145 -1.14 -5.11 1.07
N ASP A 146 -2.31 -4.49 0.98
CA ASP A 146 -3.00 -3.80 2.07
C ASP A 146 -4.07 -4.71 2.72
N PRO A 147 -4.24 -4.67 4.06
CA PRO A 147 -5.32 -5.41 4.76
C PRO A 147 -6.72 -5.13 4.23
N GLY A 148 -6.95 -3.99 3.61
CA GLY A 148 -8.23 -3.64 2.97
C GLY A 148 -8.68 -4.62 1.89
N TYR A 149 -7.77 -5.46 1.37
CA TYR A 149 -8.08 -6.49 0.38
C TYR A 149 -8.32 -7.88 0.97
N ASP A 150 -8.38 -8.05 2.29
CA ASP A 150 -8.60 -9.36 2.96
C ASP A 150 -9.87 -10.08 2.48
N TYR A 151 -10.89 -9.33 2.08
CA TYR A 151 -12.13 -9.90 1.53
C TYR A 151 -11.91 -10.76 0.27
N LEU A 152 -10.79 -10.56 -0.47
CA LEU A 152 -10.47 -11.37 -1.64
C LEU A 152 -10.29 -12.85 -1.30
N PHE A 153 -9.75 -13.16 -0.13
CA PHE A 153 -9.56 -14.53 0.31
C PHE A 153 -10.87 -15.28 0.49
N THR A 154 -11.96 -14.58 0.82
CA THR A 154 -13.29 -15.17 0.93
C THR A 154 -13.97 -15.40 -0.41
N LYS A 155 -13.49 -14.77 -1.49
CA LYS A 155 -14.05 -14.90 -2.84
C LYS A 155 -13.52 -16.14 -3.60
N GLY A 156 -12.60 -16.92 -3.04
CA GLY A 156 -12.03 -18.10 -3.66
C GLY A 156 -11.17 -17.78 -4.89
N ILE A 157 -10.32 -16.76 -4.78
CA ILE A 157 -9.34 -16.43 -5.82
C ILE A 157 -8.32 -17.58 -5.99
N ALA A 158 -7.76 -17.73 -7.18
CA ALA A 158 -6.78 -18.76 -7.48
C ALA A 158 -5.33 -18.31 -7.23
N GLY A 159 -5.07 -17.01 -7.22
CA GLY A 159 -3.78 -16.41 -6.95
C GLY A 159 -3.87 -14.91 -6.77
N LEU A 160 -2.81 -14.30 -6.25
CA LEU A 160 -2.74 -12.87 -5.99
C LEU A 160 -1.44 -12.27 -6.57
N VAL A 161 -1.56 -11.11 -7.21
CA VAL A 161 -0.42 -10.31 -7.64
C VAL A 161 -0.59 -8.89 -7.13
N THR A 162 0.43 -8.34 -6.46
CA THR A 162 0.40 -6.95 -6.01
C THR A 162 1.52 -6.14 -6.63
N GLN A 163 1.20 -4.90 -7.01
CA GLN A 163 2.21 -3.98 -7.55
C GLN A 163 3.22 -3.58 -6.47
N TYR A 164 2.72 -3.24 -5.27
CA TYR A 164 3.51 -2.82 -4.12
C TYR A 164 3.29 -3.76 -2.94
N GLY A 165 4.30 -3.88 -2.10
CA GLY A 165 4.29 -4.69 -0.88
C GLY A 165 5.59 -5.49 -0.74
N GLY A 166 5.83 -6.00 0.45
CA GLY A 166 7.00 -6.82 0.76
C GLY A 166 6.62 -8.23 1.21
N ALA A 167 7.61 -9.09 1.35
CA ALA A 167 7.45 -10.48 1.81
C ALA A 167 6.78 -10.58 3.20
N ASN A 168 6.90 -9.55 4.03
CA ASN A 168 6.32 -9.47 5.36
C ASN A 168 5.04 -8.64 5.42
N SER A 169 4.44 -8.29 4.27
CA SER A 169 3.16 -7.60 4.25
C SER A 169 2.02 -8.50 4.73
N HIS A 170 0.94 -7.89 5.21
CA HIS A 170 -0.24 -8.60 5.67
C HIS A 170 -0.74 -9.61 4.63
N MET A 171 -0.90 -9.19 3.38
CA MET A 171 -1.37 -10.05 2.30
C MET A 171 -0.39 -11.19 1.97
N ALA A 172 0.93 -10.97 2.09
CA ALA A 172 1.93 -12.03 1.90
C ALA A 172 1.79 -13.11 2.97
N ILE A 173 1.65 -12.73 4.23
CA ILE A 173 1.44 -13.66 5.35
C ILE A 173 0.15 -14.45 5.15
N ARG A 174 -0.96 -13.77 4.81
CA ARG A 174 -2.26 -14.43 4.57
C ARG A 174 -2.21 -15.41 3.40
N CYS A 175 -1.52 -15.04 2.30
CA CYS A 175 -1.32 -15.98 1.18
C CYS A 175 -0.53 -17.22 1.60
N ALA A 176 0.51 -17.06 2.41
CA ALA A 176 1.30 -18.17 2.94
C ALA A 176 0.46 -19.08 3.85
N GLU A 177 -0.32 -18.51 4.78
CA GLU A 177 -1.21 -19.25 5.69
C GLU A 177 -2.28 -20.06 4.94
N LEU A 178 -2.84 -19.49 3.87
CA LEU A 178 -3.89 -20.11 3.07
C LEU A 178 -3.36 -21.02 1.95
N GLY A 179 -2.03 -21.11 1.78
CA GLY A 179 -1.41 -21.86 0.68
C GLY A 179 -1.74 -21.27 -0.70
N LEU A 180 -2.12 -19.99 -0.77
CA LEU A 180 -2.50 -19.31 -2.01
C LEU A 180 -1.24 -18.83 -2.74
N PRO A 181 -1.00 -19.23 -4.01
CA PRO A 181 0.12 -18.71 -4.79
C PRO A 181 0.01 -17.21 -4.97
N ALA A 182 1.09 -16.48 -4.65
CA ALA A 182 1.09 -15.04 -4.81
C ALA A 182 2.46 -14.49 -5.23
N ALA A 183 2.45 -13.37 -5.97
CA ALA A 183 3.61 -12.56 -6.27
C ALA A 183 3.38 -11.15 -5.72
N ILE A 184 4.10 -10.82 -4.65
CA ILE A 184 3.92 -9.57 -3.89
C ILE A 184 5.02 -8.58 -4.25
N GLY A 185 4.61 -7.33 -4.56
CA GLY A 185 5.55 -6.26 -4.87
C GLY A 185 6.28 -6.48 -6.20
N VAL A 186 5.54 -6.79 -7.26
CA VAL A 186 6.14 -7.07 -8.59
C VAL A 186 6.68 -5.82 -9.28
N GLY A 187 6.41 -4.63 -8.74
CA GLY A 187 6.79 -3.36 -9.33
C GLY A 187 5.88 -2.92 -10.48
N GLU A 188 6.04 -1.67 -10.92
CA GLU A 188 5.12 -1.07 -11.90
C GLU A 188 5.18 -1.73 -13.28
N GLN A 189 6.41 -2.04 -13.76
CA GLN A 189 6.59 -2.59 -15.10
C GLN A 189 5.97 -3.98 -15.22
N LYS A 190 6.37 -4.91 -14.32
CA LYS A 190 5.82 -6.28 -14.31
C LYS A 190 4.33 -6.28 -14.03
N TYR A 191 3.84 -5.39 -13.14
CA TYR A 191 2.42 -5.27 -12.88
C TYR A 191 1.64 -4.87 -14.13
N ALA A 192 2.09 -3.85 -14.85
CA ALA A 192 1.45 -3.39 -16.08
C ALA A 192 1.49 -4.46 -17.18
N GLU A 193 2.62 -5.13 -17.33
CA GLU A 193 2.77 -6.23 -18.29
C GLU A 193 1.86 -7.42 -17.93
N TRP A 194 2.01 -7.98 -16.74
CA TRP A 194 1.31 -9.21 -16.34
C TRP A 194 -0.21 -9.03 -16.23
N SER A 195 -0.66 -7.84 -15.80
CA SER A 195 -2.10 -7.54 -15.73
C SER A 195 -2.77 -7.41 -17.10
N SER A 196 -1.99 -7.24 -18.16
CA SER A 196 -2.48 -7.23 -19.55
C SER A 196 -2.68 -8.65 -20.11
N TRP A 197 -2.12 -9.67 -19.52
CA TRP A 197 -2.26 -11.05 -19.95
C TRP A 197 -3.65 -11.58 -19.63
N PRO A 198 -4.39 -12.15 -20.58
CA PRO A 198 -5.74 -12.68 -20.32
C PRO A 198 -5.71 -13.92 -19.41
N LYS A 199 -4.60 -14.68 -19.47
CA LYS A 199 -4.36 -15.89 -18.70
C LYS A 199 -2.88 -16.02 -18.37
N MET A 200 -2.57 -16.34 -17.12
CA MET A 200 -1.19 -16.52 -16.70
C MET A 200 -0.97 -17.80 -15.90
N GLU A 201 0.25 -18.27 -15.97
CA GLU A 201 0.82 -19.24 -15.04
C GLU A 201 1.64 -18.50 -14.00
N LEU A 202 1.32 -18.74 -12.74
CA LEU A 202 2.09 -18.28 -11.58
C LEU A 202 2.61 -19.52 -10.84
N ASP A 203 3.93 -19.74 -10.90
CA ASP A 203 4.63 -20.85 -10.23
C ASP A 203 5.56 -20.24 -9.17
N CYS A 204 5.11 -20.23 -7.92
CA CYS A 204 5.85 -19.63 -6.82
C CYS A 204 7.08 -20.45 -6.42
N GLY A 205 7.03 -21.78 -6.57
CA GLY A 205 8.16 -22.65 -6.29
C GLY A 205 9.34 -22.44 -7.23
N ARG A 206 9.04 -22.13 -8.50
CA ARG A 206 10.04 -21.83 -9.53
C ARG A 206 10.33 -20.33 -9.68
N LYS A 207 9.61 -19.49 -8.93
CA LYS A 207 9.65 -18.02 -9.07
C LYS A 207 9.39 -17.57 -10.52
N LEU A 208 8.38 -18.16 -11.15
CA LEU A 208 8.06 -17.97 -12.55
C LEU A 208 6.65 -17.40 -12.71
N ALA A 209 6.55 -16.38 -13.55
CA ALA A 209 5.28 -15.89 -14.07
C ALA A 209 5.38 -15.83 -15.61
N ARG A 210 4.39 -16.36 -16.32
CA ARG A 210 4.34 -16.30 -17.78
C ARG A 210 2.92 -16.27 -18.33
N GLN A 211 2.76 -15.66 -19.47
CA GLN A 211 1.52 -15.69 -20.21
C GLN A 211 1.22 -17.09 -20.75
N VAL A 212 -0.03 -17.50 -20.74
CA VAL A 212 -0.48 -18.79 -21.25
C VAL A 212 -1.56 -18.55 -22.33
N GLY A 213 -1.42 -19.26 -23.46
CA GLY A 213 -2.47 -19.27 -24.48
C GLY A 213 -2.36 -18.23 -25.59
N VAL A 214 -1.15 -17.67 -25.84
CA VAL A 214 -0.84 -16.99 -27.09
C VAL A 214 -0.07 -17.98 -27.97
N LEU A 215 -0.77 -18.64 -28.87
CA LEU A 215 -0.24 -19.28 -30.07
C LEU A 215 -0.44 -18.34 -31.23
#